data_0d08be4e53df81aeddb42137f3efec5f
#
_entry.id   0d08be4e53df81aeddb42137f3efec5f
#
_cell.length_a   1.000
_cell.length_b   1.000
_cell.length_c   1.000
_cell.angle_alpha   90.00
_cell.angle_beta   90.00
_cell.angle_gamma   90.00
#
_symmetry.space_group_name_H-M   'P 1'
#
loop_
_entity.id
_entity.type
_entity.pdbx_description
1 polymer ?
#
loop_
_entity_poly.entity_id
_entity_poly.type
_entity_poly.pdbx_seq_one_letter_code
_entity_poly.pdbx_strand_id
1 'polypeptide(L)'
;MYGQLWQKYNLNAEDFISGKAPFLVIPNVISESTCSLLSEKIFKNFKTVPGPGIKNKIGTSLGSHIYEKSKYFLNSKKSNMFVENIFSDGGSPLKPMRQIISQTFHKQISTASENKMSYSDCVIRIHNEGDSVHLHRDNCNFEMPDYDVSKYKNQLSAILYLQSPEHGGELTVYDKQWTRHDECSRQPDFGYSFDVVNNATHTSISPIPGSLVLLNPNFYHNVESVRGSKSRVSIGFFFAESSTYELSCWT
;
A
#
# COMPACT_ATOMS: atom_id res chain seq x y z
N MET A 1 13.67 17.45 -0.64
CA MET A 1 14.73 16.68 0.05
C MET A 1 14.60 15.15 -0.14
N TYR A 2 13.74 14.68 -1.05
CA TYR A 2 13.40 13.26 -1.24
C TYR A 2 14.19 12.54 -2.34
N GLY A 3 14.85 13.26 -3.25
CA GLY A 3 15.77 12.67 -4.23
C GLY A 3 17.13 12.21 -3.67
N GLN A 4 17.41 12.52 -2.40
CA GLN A 4 18.72 12.21 -1.80
C GLN A 4 18.86 10.77 -1.27
N LEU A 5 17.75 10.07 -0.98
CA LEU A 5 17.85 8.67 -0.53
C LEU A 5 18.28 7.73 -1.66
N TRP A 6 17.77 7.96 -2.85
CA TRP A 6 18.19 7.25 -4.05
C TRP A 6 19.66 7.52 -4.39
N GLN A 7 20.08 8.79 -4.29
CA GLN A 7 21.48 9.19 -4.51
C GLN A 7 22.40 8.78 -3.35
N LYS A 8 21.88 8.80 -2.09
CA LYS A 8 22.67 8.46 -0.90
C LYS A 8 23.11 6.99 -0.88
N TYR A 9 22.30 6.09 -1.44
CA TYR A 9 22.60 4.65 -1.43
C TYR A 9 23.05 4.11 -2.79
N ASN A 10 23.08 4.94 -3.83
CA ASN A 10 23.41 4.52 -5.21
C ASN A 10 22.60 3.28 -5.66
N LEU A 11 21.32 3.22 -5.25
CA LEU A 11 20.43 2.07 -5.38
C LEU A 11 19.76 2.09 -6.74
N ASN A 12 19.59 0.93 -7.34
CA ASN A 12 18.80 0.70 -8.54
C ASN A 12 17.53 -0.12 -8.22
N ALA A 13 16.71 -0.38 -9.23
CA ALA A 13 15.48 -1.16 -9.06
C ALA A 13 15.76 -2.58 -8.51
N GLU A 14 16.89 -3.19 -8.86
CA GLU A 14 17.29 -4.51 -8.38
C GLU A 14 17.62 -4.48 -6.87
N ASP A 15 18.29 -3.43 -6.40
CA ASP A 15 18.58 -3.26 -4.97
C ASP A 15 17.29 -3.12 -4.15
N PHE A 16 16.30 -2.44 -4.70
CA PHE A 16 14.99 -2.34 -4.07
C PHE A 16 14.23 -3.68 -4.07
N ILE A 17 14.19 -4.37 -5.22
CA ILE A 17 13.59 -5.70 -5.34
C ILE A 17 14.28 -6.70 -4.40
N SER A 18 15.61 -6.67 -4.31
CA SER A 18 16.38 -7.58 -3.45
C SER A 18 16.28 -7.26 -1.95
N GLY A 19 15.56 -6.19 -1.58
CA GLY A 19 15.35 -5.80 -0.18
C GLY A 19 16.54 -5.08 0.47
N LYS A 20 17.48 -4.55 -0.30
CA LYS A 20 18.56 -3.70 0.23
C LYS A 20 18.06 -2.30 0.59
N ALA A 21 16.97 -1.83 -0.05
CA ALA A 21 16.33 -0.57 0.27
C ALA A 21 14.91 -0.83 0.80
N PRO A 22 14.54 -0.25 1.95
CA PRO A 22 13.20 -0.44 2.51
C PRO A 22 12.11 0.28 1.73
N PHE A 23 12.37 1.44 1.15
CA PHE A 23 11.40 2.23 0.41
C PHE A 23 12.04 3.21 -0.59
N LEU A 24 11.19 3.70 -1.52
CA LEU A 24 11.50 4.77 -2.45
C LEU A 24 10.33 5.77 -2.45
N VAL A 25 10.60 7.06 -2.39
CA VAL A 25 9.58 8.13 -2.51
C VAL A 25 9.75 8.84 -3.85
N ILE A 26 8.69 8.82 -4.65
CA ILE A 26 8.63 9.50 -5.95
C ILE A 26 7.64 10.66 -5.81
N PRO A 27 8.12 11.92 -5.79
CA PRO A 27 7.26 13.08 -5.65
C PRO A 27 6.53 13.42 -6.96
N ASN A 28 5.42 14.13 -6.85
CA ASN A 28 4.71 14.75 -7.96
C ASN A 28 4.27 13.78 -9.08
N VAL A 29 3.86 12.56 -8.73
CA VAL A 29 3.29 11.57 -9.67
C VAL A 29 1.98 12.08 -10.27
N ILE A 30 1.20 12.79 -9.46
CA ILE A 30 0.03 13.57 -9.88
C ILE A 30 0.06 14.94 -9.18
N SER A 31 -0.58 15.95 -9.78
CA SER A 31 -0.62 17.29 -9.21
C SER A 31 -1.48 17.35 -7.94
N GLU A 32 -1.23 18.33 -7.08
CA GLU A 32 -2.01 18.57 -5.88
C GLU A 32 -3.48 18.87 -6.20
N SER A 33 -3.74 19.62 -7.28
CA SER A 33 -5.09 19.88 -7.75
C SER A 33 -5.82 18.60 -8.17
N THR A 34 -5.12 17.66 -8.83
CA THR A 34 -5.66 16.34 -9.15
C THR A 34 -5.95 15.55 -7.88
N CYS A 35 -5.06 15.58 -6.89
CA CYS A 35 -5.26 14.93 -5.60
C CYS A 35 -6.53 15.44 -4.90
N SER A 36 -6.73 16.77 -4.87
CA SER A 36 -7.91 17.39 -4.27
C SER A 36 -9.18 16.90 -4.96
N LEU A 37 -9.23 16.96 -6.29
CA LEU A 37 -10.37 16.48 -7.07
C LEU A 37 -10.69 14.99 -6.82
N LEU A 38 -9.66 14.14 -6.76
CA LEU A 38 -9.84 12.71 -6.48
C LEU A 38 -10.36 12.47 -5.05
N SER A 39 -9.85 13.22 -4.07
CA SER A 39 -10.31 13.15 -2.67
C SER A 39 -11.78 13.58 -2.56
N GLU A 40 -12.19 14.67 -3.22
CA GLU A 40 -13.59 15.10 -3.28
C GLU A 40 -14.50 14.01 -3.88
N LYS A 41 -14.09 13.38 -4.98
CA LYS A 41 -14.85 12.28 -5.58
C LYS A 41 -14.99 11.10 -4.64
N ILE A 42 -13.93 10.75 -3.90
CA ILE A 42 -13.96 9.68 -2.90
C ILE A 42 -14.97 10.02 -1.81
N PHE A 43 -14.90 11.20 -1.21
CA PHE A 43 -15.82 11.60 -0.13
C PHE A 43 -17.26 11.78 -0.59
N LYS A 44 -17.50 12.19 -1.84
CA LYS A 44 -18.84 12.25 -2.42
C LYS A 44 -19.49 10.87 -2.54
N ASN A 45 -18.72 9.83 -2.83
CA ASN A 45 -19.20 8.48 -3.09
C ASN A 45 -19.08 7.54 -1.88
N PHE A 46 -18.35 7.94 -0.85
CA PHE A 46 -18.14 7.11 0.34
C PHE A 46 -18.32 7.93 1.61
N LYS A 47 -19.26 7.50 2.45
CA LYS A 47 -19.47 8.08 3.78
C LYS A 47 -18.56 7.38 4.77
N THR A 48 -17.71 8.14 5.45
CA THR A 48 -16.86 7.63 6.52
C THR A 48 -17.67 7.28 7.76
N VAL A 49 -17.25 6.23 8.45
CA VAL A 49 -17.86 5.80 9.72
C VAL A 49 -16.93 6.26 10.85
N PRO A 50 -17.40 7.01 11.85
CA PRO A 50 -16.61 7.40 13.01
C PRO A 50 -16.21 6.21 13.88
N GLY A 51 -15.09 6.31 14.57
CA GLY A 51 -14.64 5.37 15.59
C GLY A 51 -13.22 4.86 15.33
N PRO A 52 -12.58 4.26 16.33
CA PRO A 52 -11.20 3.81 16.24
C PRO A 52 -11.02 2.65 15.28
N GLY A 53 -9.84 2.57 14.68
CA GLY A 53 -9.41 1.52 13.75
C GLY A 53 -9.73 1.83 12.29
N ILE A 54 -9.02 1.17 11.37
CA ILE A 54 -9.14 1.40 9.92
C ILE A 54 -10.45 0.78 9.39
N LYS A 55 -11.56 1.45 9.66
CA LYS A 55 -12.89 1.03 9.19
C LYS A 55 -13.22 1.60 7.82
N ASN A 56 -12.60 2.72 7.47
CA ASN A 56 -12.92 3.49 6.29
C ASN A 56 -12.00 3.10 5.14
N LYS A 57 -12.41 2.07 4.39
CA LYS A 57 -11.72 1.63 3.18
C LYS A 57 -12.69 1.37 2.04
N ILE A 58 -12.28 1.70 0.83
CA ILE A 58 -12.93 1.30 -0.41
C ILE A 58 -12.02 0.29 -1.08
N GLY A 59 -12.57 -0.82 -1.50
CA GLY A 59 -11.79 -1.94 -2.01
C GLY A 59 -11.78 -3.12 -1.05
N THR A 60 -11.31 -4.26 -1.53
CA THR A 60 -11.12 -5.46 -0.71
C THR A 60 -9.67 -5.88 -0.71
N SER A 61 -9.21 -6.49 0.36
CA SER A 61 -7.83 -6.95 0.50
C SER A 61 -7.78 -8.42 0.90
N LEU A 62 -6.73 -9.12 0.50
CA LEU A 62 -6.49 -10.53 0.84
C LEU A 62 -6.49 -10.74 2.35
N GLY A 63 -5.86 -9.84 3.12
CA GLY A 63 -5.79 -9.94 4.58
C GLY A 63 -7.15 -9.97 5.27
N SER A 64 -8.20 -9.45 4.62
CA SER A 64 -9.58 -9.56 5.13
C SER A 64 -10.27 -10.88 4.74
N HIS A 65 -9.62 -11.75 3.98
CA HIS A 65 -10.22 -12.96 3.39
C HIS A 65 -9.25 -14.13 3.35
N ILE A 66 -8.36 -14.26 4.32
CA ILE A 66 -7.30 -15.29 4.35
C ILE A 66 -7.88 -16.70 4.11
N TYR A 67 -9.02 -17.01 4.72
CA TYR A 67 -9.69 -18.30 4.63
C TYR A 67 -10.96 -18.29 3.76
N GLU A 68 -11.27 -17.19 3.06
CA GLU A 68 -12.52 -17.00 2.33
C GLU A 68 -12.28 -16.59 0.87
N LYS A 69 -11.46 -17.35 0.15
CA LYS A 69 -11.00 -17.03 -1.22
C LYS A 69 -12.16 -16.72 -2.20
N SER A 70 -13.22 -17.53 -2.20
CA SER A 70 -14.38 -17.29 -3.08
C SER A 70 -15.06 -15.95 -2.77
N LYS A 71 -15.17 -15.60 -1.49
CA LYS A 71 -15.75 -14.34 -1.04
C LYS A 71 -14.84 -13.16 -1.41
N TYR A 72 -13.51 -13.35 -1.35
CA TYR A 72 -12.57 -12.35 -1.84
C TYR A 72 -12.83 -11.99 -3.30
N PHE A 73 -12.90 -12.98 -4.20
CA PHE A 73 -13.09 -12.71 -5.63
C PHE A 73 -14.47 -12.11 -5.96
N LEU A 74 -15.51 -12.50 -5.22
CA LEU A 74 -16.83 -11.84 -5.34
C LEU A 74 -16.75 -10.37 -4.95
N ASN A 75 -16.06 -10.06 -3.85
CA ASN A 75 -15.89 -8.70 -3.36
C ASN A 75 -14.91 -7.91 -4.26
N SER A 76 -13.86 -8.52 -4.78
CA SER A 76 -12.92 -7.93 -5.71
C SER A 76 -13.64 -7.37 -6.95
N LYS A 77 -14.50 -8.18 -7.58
CA LYS A 77 -15.30 -7.74 -8.73
C LYS A 77 -16.13 -6.50 -8.41
N LYS A 78 -16.86 -6.51 -7.28
CA LYS A 78 -17.69 -5.37 -6.84
C LYS A 78 -16.83 -4.14 -6.54
N SER A 79 -15.69 -4.34 -5.89
CA SER A 79 -14.75 -3.27 -5.53
C SER A 79 -14.16 -2.59 -6.77
N ASN A 80 -13.73 -3.37 -7.75
CA ASN A 80 -13.15 -2.84 -8.99
C ASN A 80 -14.19 -1.99 -9.75
N MET A 81 -15.42 -2.48 -9.89
CA MET A 81 -16.51 -1.72 -10.50
C MET A 81 -16.82 -0.42 -9.73
N PHE A 82 -16.80 -0.45 -8.40
CA PHE A 82 -17.05 0.72 -7.57
C PHE A 82 -15.95 1.77 -7.71
N VAL A 83 -14.69 1.35 -7.68
CA VAL A 83 -13.52 2.23 -7.88
C VAL A 83 -13.54 2.84 -9.29
N GLU A 84 -13.85 2.04 -10.30
CA GLU A 84 -13.99 2.51 -11.68
C GLU A 84 -15.07 3.59 -11.80
N ASN A 85 -16.23 3.41 -11.16
CA ASN A 85 -17.29 4.41 -11.14
C ASN A 85 -16.87 5.72 -10.44
N ILE A 86 -16.12 5.66 -9.33
CA ILE A 86 -15.63 6.86 -8.64
C ILE A 86 -14.76 7.70 -9.58
N PHE A 87 -13.95 7.05 -10.43
CA PHE A 87 -12.94 7.72 -11.27
C PHE A 87 -13.33 7.82 -12.75
N SER A 88 -14.57 7.47 -13.12
CA SER A 88 -15.02 7.45 -14.53
C SER A 88 -14.84 8.79 -15.27
N ASP A 89 -15.05 9.93 -14.58
CA ASP A 89 -15.12 11.26 -15.20
C ASP A 89 -13.80 12.07 -15.14
N GLY A 90 -12.65 11.45 -14.97
CA GLY A 90 -11.47 12.29 -14.83
C GLY A 90 -10.14 11.57 -14.62
N GLY A 91 -10.13 10.32 -14.95
CA GLY A 91 -8.91 9.54 -14.92
C GLY A 91 -8.64 8.89 -13.57
N SER A 92 -8.38 7.61 -13.64
CA SER A 92 -7.98 6.81 -12.47
C SER A 92 -6.54 7.12 -12.06
N PRO A 93 -6.26 7.31 -10.76
CA PRO A 93 -4.90 7.48 -10.25
C PRO A 93 -4.04 6.23 -10.42
N LEU A 94 -4.64 5.07 -10.69
CA LEU A 94 -3.92 3.82 -10.95
C LEU A 94 -3.09 3.88 -12.23
N LYS A 95 -3.53 4.64 -13.24
CA LYS A 95 -2.80 4.76 -14.51
C LYS A 95 -1.41 5.39 -14.32
N PRO A 96 -1.27 6.60 -13.74
CA PRO A 96 0.05 7.18 -13.49
C PRO A 96 0.89 6.35 -12.50
N MET A 97 0.29 5.73 -11.48
CA MET A 97 1.01 4.82 -10.58
C MET A 97 1.64 3.65 -11.36
N ARG A 98 0.85 2.94 -12.16
CA ARG A 98 1.32 1.81 -12.98
C ARG A 98 2.35 2.24 -14.02
N GLN A 99 2.19 3.42 -14.62
CA GLN A 99 3.14 3.95 -15.58
C GLN A 99 4.52 4.20 -14.94
N ILE A 100 4.56 4.84 -13.77
CA ILE A 100 5.81 5.07 -13.03
C ILE A 100 6.46 3.75 -12.63
N ILE A 101 5.70 2.79 -12.12
CA ILE A 101 6.23 1.47 -11.75
C ILE A 101 6.79 0.75 -12.99
N SER A 102 6.05 0.74 -14.10
CA SER A 102 6.50 0.15 -15.35
C SER A 102 7.82 0.77 -15.85
N GLN A 103 7.95 2.09 -15.76
CA GLN A 103 9.17 2.80 -16.12
C GLN A 103 10.34 2.49 -15.16
N THR A 104 10.06 2.44 -13.86
CA THR A 104 11.08 2.18 -12.84
C THR A 104 11.67 0.77 -12.94
N PHE A 105 10.82 -0.21 -13.24
CA PHE A 105 11.22 -1.62 -13.29
C PHE A 105 11.45 -2.15 -14.72
N HIS A 106 11.20 -1.33 -15.74
CA HIS A 106 11.26 -1.73 -17.16
C HIS A 106 10.40 -2.97 -17.49
N LYS A 107 9.23 -3.08 -16.83
CA LYS A 107 8.29 -4.19 -16.97
C LYS A 107 6.86 -3.68 -17.10
N GLN A 108 6.03 -4.41 -17.82
CA GLN A 108 4.60 -4.11 -17.86
C GLN A 108 3.93 -4.52 -16.55
N ILE A 109 2.93 -3.75 -16.10
CA ILE A 109 2.19 -4.06 -14.89
C ILE A 109 0.69 -4.16 -15.19
N SER A 110 0.09 -5.26 -14.76
CA SER A 110 -1.34 -5.53 -14.89
C SER A 110 -1.92 -6.08 -13.60
N THR A 111 -3.25 -6.05 -13.47
CA THR A 111 -3.93 -6.69 -12.34
C THR A 111 -3.78 -8.20 -12.42
N ALA A 112 -3.40 -8.82 -11.31
CA ALA A 112 -3.32 -10.28 -11.19
C ALA A 112 -4.68 -10.94 -11.43
N SER A 113 -4.66 -12.15 -11.95
CA SER A 113 -5.86 -12.96 -12.12
C SER A 113 -5.58 -14.42 -11.74
N GLU A 114 -6.61 -15.11 -11.26
CA GLU A 114 -6.58 -16.51 -10.91
C GLU A 114 -7.87 -17.17 -11.35
N ASN A 115 -7.79 -18.25 -12.11
CA ASN A 115 -8.95 -18.98 -12.67
C ASN A 115 -9.94 -18.02 -13.38
N LYS A 116 -9.44 -17.07 -14.16
CA LYS A 116 -10.21 -16.02 -14.87
C LYS A 116 -10.91 -15.02 -13.93
N MET A 117 -10.63 -15.02 -12.65
CA MET A 117 -11.13 -14.03 -11.69
C MET A 117 -10.04 -12.99 -11.43
N SER A 118 -10.37 -11.72 -11.56
CA SER A 118 -9.41 -10.63 -11.29
C SER A 118 -9.30 -10.35 -9.80
N TYR A 119 -8.09 -10.13 -9.35
CA TYR A 119 -7.84 -9.57 -8.02
C TYR A 119 -8.36 -8.12 -7.91
N SER A 120 -8.44 -7.60 -6.72
CA SER A 120 -8.79 -6.20 -6.49
C SER A 120 -7.64 -5.29 -6.95
N ASP A 121 -8.00 -4.25 -7.71
CA ASP A 121 -7.04 -3.33 -8.35
C ASP A 121 -6.32 -2.44 -7.36
N CYS A 122 -7.01 -2.04 -6.30
CA CYS A 122 -6.48 -1.17 -5.26
C CYS A 122 -7.36 -1.19 -4.01
N VAL A 123 -6.80 -0.65 -2.94
CA VAL A 123 -7.54 -0.23 -1.74
C VAL A 123 -7.32 1.27 -1.53
N ILE A 124 -8.41 2.02 -1.37
CA ILE A 124 -8.39 3.39 -0.87
C ILE A 124 -8.58 3.34 0.63
N ARG A 125 -7.67 3.94 1.38
CA ARG A 125 -7.72 4.04 2.85
C ARG A 125 -7.95 5.48 3.26
N ILE A 126 -8.93 5.67 4.15
CA ILE A 126 -9.26 6.95 4.75
C ILE A 126 -9.02 6.81 6.24
N HIS A 127 -8.01 7.48 6.76
CA HIS A 127 -7.72 7.52 8.18
C HIS A 127 -8.22 8.84 8.76
N ASN A 128 -9.16 8.74 9.68
CA ASN A 128 -9.71 9.88 10.43
C ASN A 128 -8.90 10.11 11.71
N GLU A 129 -9.26 11.14 12.47
CA GLU A 129 -8.66 11.40 13.77
C GLU A 129 -8.65 10.16 14.67
N GLY A 130 -7.51 9.86 15.25
CA GLY A 130 -7.25 8.69 16.09
C GLY A 130 -6.90 7.41 15.33
N ASP A 131 -7.13 7.34 14.01
CA ASP A 131 -6.77 6.16 13.23
C ASP A 131 -5.25 6.04 13.07
N SER A 132 -4.76 4.83 13.26
CA SER A 132 -3.36 4.43 13.07
C SER A 132 -3.27 3.02 12.51
N VAL A 133 -2.09 2.59 12.08
CA VAL A 133 -1.82 1.18 11.76
C VAL A 133 -0.69 0.71 12.66
N HIS A 134 -0.93 -0.34 13.43
CA HIS A 134 0.09 -0.93 14.29
C HIS A 134 1.31 -1.40 13.51
N LEU A 135 2.42 -1.59 14.23
CA LEU A 135 3.63 -2.17 13.67
C LEU A 135 3.33 -3.51 13.02
N HIS A 136 3.60 -3.63 11.72
CA HIS A 136 3.34 -4.83 10.94
C HIS A 136 4.35 -4.99 9.80
N ARG A 137 4.23 -6.07 9.11
CA ARG A 137 4.80 -6.34 7.80
C ARG A 137 3.74 -7.01 6.94
N ASP A 138 3.89 -6.99 5.63
CA ASP A 138 3.00 -7.70 4.71
C ASP A 138 3.82 -8.74 3.92
N ASN A 139 3.41 -9.98 4.00
CA ASN A 139 4.06 -11.07 3.28
C ASN A 139 3.02 -12.11 2.82
N CYS A 140 2.56 -11.95 1.59
CA CYS A 140 1.54 -12.79 1.00
C CYS A 140 1.99 -14.27 0.90
N ASN A 141 3.28 -14.51 0.62
CA ASN A 141 3.83 -15.87 0.54
C ASN A 141 3.67 -16.65 1.85
N PHE A 142 3.78 -15.96 2.97
CA PHE A 142 3.66 -16.58 4.29
C PHE A 142 2.22 -16.65 4.79
N GLU A 143 1.43 -15.59 4.55
CA GLU A 143 0.11 -15.45 5.17
C GLU A 143 -1.05 -15.96 4.33
N MET A 144 -0.86 -16.05 3.01
CA MET A 144 -1.96 -16.32 2.06
C MET A 144 -1.60 -17.42 1.05
N PRO A 145 -1.14 -18.60 1.52
CA PRO A 145 -0.60 -19.65 0.65
C PRO A 145 -1.60 -20.19 -0.38
N ASP A 146 -2.89 -20.03 -0.14
CA ASP A 146 -3.95 -20.51 -1.02
C ASP A 146 -4.18 -19.64 -2.27
N TYR A 147 -3.62 -18.42 -2.30
CA TYR A 147 -3.76 -17.52 -3.43
C TYR A 147 -2.57 -17.63 -4.40
N ASP A 148 -2.83 -17.57 -5.71
CA ASP A 148 -1.76 -17.70 -6.71
C ASP A 148 -0.70 -16.60 -6.60
N VAL A 149 -1.07 -15.39 -6.17
CA VAL A 149 -0.13 -14.28 -5.95
C VAL A 149 0.89 -14.57 -4.83
N SER A 150 0.63 -15.52 -3.95
CA SER A 150 1.58 -15.97 -2.94
C SER A 150 2.81 -16.67 -3.53
N LYS A 151 2.74 -17.13 -4.78
CA LYS A 151 3.85 -17.77 -5.49
C LYS A 151 4.82 -16.77 -6.10
N TYR A 152 4.42 -15.48 -6.21
CA TYR A 152 5.28 -14.43 -6.74
C TYR A 152 6.34 -14.05 -5.72
N LYS A 153 7.53 -13.74 -6.22
CA LYS A 153 8.66 -13.35 -5.38
C LYS A 153 8.75 -11.84 -5.26
N ASN A 154 9.38 -11.38 -4.18
CA ASN A 154 9.72 -9.96 -4.01
C ASN A 154 8.49 -9.05 -4.06
N GLN A 155 7.50 -9.36 -3.21
CA GLN A 155 6.33 -8.51 -3.03
C GLN A 155 6.74 -7.10 -2.64
N LEU A 156 6.22 -6.12 -3.36
CA LEU A 156 6.36 -4.69 -3.10
C LEU A 156 4.99 -4.06 -2.92
N SER A 157 4.94 -2.90 -2.29
CA SER A 157 3.72 -2.09 -2.09
C SER A 157 3.88 -0.74 -2.75
N ALA A 158 2.82 -0.25 -3.40
CA ALA A 158 2.73 1.09 -3.96
C ALA A 158 1.63 1.86 -3.23
N ILE A 159 1.96 3.04 -2.69
CA ILE A 159 1.07 3.88 -1.89
C ILE A 159 1.12 5.30 -2.42
N LEU A 160 0.06 5.76 -3.08
CA LEU A 160 -0.09 7.14 -3.53
C LEU A 160 -0.90 7.92 -2.49
N TYR A 161 -0.38 9.04 -2.03
CA TYR A 161 -1.09 9.94 -1.13
C TYR A 161 -1.95 10.93 -1.92
N LEU A 162 -3.23 11.03 -1.52
CA LEU A 162 -4.19 11.97 -2.12
C LEU A 162 -4.49 13.14 -1.20
N GLN A 163 -4.44 12.93 0.12
CA GLN A 163 -4.67 13.98 1.11
C GLN A 163 -3.81 13.75 2.35
N SER A 164 -3.16 14.83 2.81
CA SER A 164 -2.49 14.85 4.12
C SER A 164 -3.49 15.14 5.23
N PRO A 165 -3.35 14.55 6.43
CA PRO A 165 -4.00 15.04 7.63
C PRO A 165 -3.42 16.39 8.06
N GLU A 166 -3.98 17.00 9.10
CA GLU A 166 -3.40 18.19 9.72
C GLU A 166 -2.09 17.86 10.44
N HIS A 167 -2.08 16.74 11.17
CA HIS A 167 -0.90 16.25 11.89
C HIS A 167 -0.91 14.70 11.92
N GLY A 168 0.27 14.11 12.07
CA GLY A 168 0.41 12.66 12.15
C GLY A 168 0.20 11.96 10.80
N GLY A 169 -0.10 10.67 10.85
CA GLY A 169 -0.35 9.86 9.66
C GLY A 169 0.91 9.55 8.83
N GLU A 170 2.09 9.80 9.34
CA GLU A 170 3.37 9.41 8.75
C GLU A 170 3.46 7.89 8.61
N LEU A 171 4.05 7.43 7.53
CA LEU A 171 4.48 6.05 7.38
C LEU A 171 5.89 5.92 7.96
N THR A 172 6.02 5.23 9.09
CA THR A 172 7.32 4.94 9.70
C THR A 172 7.79 3.56 9.25
N VAL A 173 8.99 3.50 8.67
CA VAL A 173 9.62 2.27 8.18
C VAL A 173 10.89 2.01 8.96
N TYR A 174 11.03 0.82 9.50
CA TYR A 174 12.17 0.39 10.31
C TYR A 174 13.18 -0.37 9.44
N ASP A 175 14.46 -0.16 9.69
CA ASP A 175 15.55 -0.88 9.02
C ASP A 175 15.71 -2.29 9.60
N LYS A 176 14.63 -3.01 9.60
CA LYS A 176 14.52 -4.41 10.01
C LYS A 176 13.50 -5.14 9.17
N GLN A 177 13.95 -6.18 8.48
CA GLN A 177 13.07 -7.13 7.81
C GLN A 177 12.56 -8.18 8.80
N TRP A 178 11.35 -8.66 8.56
CA TRP A 178 10.76 -9.76 9.28
C TRP A 178 11.55 -11.05 9.09
N THR A 179 11.66 -11.82 10.16
CA THR A 179 12.16 -13.18 10.17
C THR A 179 11.15 -14.10 10.86
N ARG A 180 11.23 -15.39 10.60
CA ARG A 180 10.32 -16.36 11.21
C ARG A 180 10.40 -16.41 12.75
N HIS A 181 11.52 -16.00 13.33
CA HIS A 181 11.66 -15.87 14.78
C HIS A 181 10.77 -14.78 15.38
N ASP A 182 10.44 -13.76 14.61
CA ASP A 182 9.63 -12.65 15.09
C ASP A 182 8.16 -13.03 15.31
N GLU A 183 7.72 -14.22 14.84
CA GLU A 183 6.35 -14.70 15.04
C GLU A 183 5.99 -14.89 16.53
N CYS A 184 6.96 -15.12 17.41
CA CYS A 184 6.73 -15.16 18.86
C CYS A 184 6.28 -13.82 19.46
N SER A 185 6.52 -12.71 18.75
CA SER A 185 6.15 -11.36 19.16
C SER A 185 4.90 -10.83 18.43
N ARG A 186 4.21 -11.71 17.70
CA ARG A 186 2.96 -11.36 17.00
C ARG A 186 1.86 -11.04 18.02
N GLN A 187 1.14 -9.95 17.76
CA GLN A 187 -0.02 -9.58 18.57
C GLN A 187 -1.25 -10.41 18.19
N PRO A 188 -2.15 -10.71 19.16
CA PRO A 188 -3.32 -11.55 18.90
C PRO A 188 -4.24 -11.03 17.79
N ASP A 189 -4.46 -9.73 17.75
CA ASP A 189 -5.40 -9.13 16.79
C ASP A 189 -4.71 -8.77 15.47
N PHE A 190 -3.63 -8.00 15.54
CA PHE A 190 -2.90 -7.56 14.35
C PHE A 190 -1.52 -6.98 14.68
N GLY A 191 -0.53 -7.30 13.85
CA GLY A 191 0.81 -6.72 13.93
C GLY A 191 1.72 -7.39 14.93
N TYR A 192 2.73 -6.66 15.39
CA TYR A 192 3.81 -7.15 16.26
C TYR A 192 4.05 -6.20 17.42
N SER A 193 4.64 -6.72 18.52
CA SER A 193 5.18 -5.87 19.57
C SER A 193 6.30 -4.98 19.01
N PHE A 194 6.38 -3.74 19.49
CA PHE A 194 7.48 -2.84 19.13
C PHE A 194 8.86 -3.34 19.59
N ASP A 195 8.92 -4.33 20.49
CA ASP A 195 10.17 -4.94 20.92
C ASP A 195 10.96 -5.53 19.74
N VAL A 196 10.27 -5.98 18.68
CA VAL A 196 10.95 -6.51 17.48
C VAL A 196 11.79 -5.46 16.75
N VAL A 197 11.54 -4.18 16.96
CA VAL A 197 12.25 -3.06 16.28
C VAL A 197 13.01 -2.14 17.24
N ASN A 198 13.10 -2.49 18.54
CA ASN A 198 13.75 -1.64 19.57
C ASN A 198 15.15 -1.15 19.21
N ASN A 199 15.92 -1.93 18.45
CA ASN A 199 17.29 -1.59 18.06
C ASN A 199 17.42 -1.19 16.58
N ALA A 200 16.29 -1.07 15.87
CA ALA A 200 16.30 -0.70 14.46
C ALA A 200 16.22 0.82 14.29
N THR A 201 17.03 1.36 13.39
CA THR A 201 16.83 2.72 12.91
C THR A 201 15.52 2.78 12.11
N HIS A 202 14.91 3.95 12.05
CA HIS A 202 13.68 4.13 11.29
C HIS A 202 13.67 5.47 10.53
N THR A 203 12.79 5.56 9.57
CA THR A 203 12.51 6.78 8.81
C THR A 203 11.02 7.00 8.74
N SER A 204 10.56 8.20 9.08
CA SER A 204 9.16 8.62 8.94
C SER A 204 8.96 9.37 7.62
N ILE A 205 7.96 8.97 6.86
CA ILE A 205 7.61 9.49 5.54
C ILE A 205 6.27 10.23 5.66
N SER A 206 6.29 11.54 5.47
CA SER A 206 5.08 12.35 5.49
C SER A 206 4.16 12.03 4.32
N PRO A 207 2.83 11.98 4.52
CA PRO A 207 1.85 11.66 3.49
C PRO A 207 1.58 12.86 2.56
N ILE A 208 2.57 13.27 1.77
CA ILE A 208 2.48 14.45 0.88
C ILE A 208 1.60 14.12 -0.33
N PRO A 209 0.53 14.89 -0.63
CA PRO A 209 -0.33 14.65 -1.78
C PRO A 209 0.45 14.62 -3.09
N GLY A 210 0.13 13.65 -3.96
CA GLY A 210 0.79 13.44 -5.22
C GLY A 210 2.09 12.63 -5.14
N SER A 211 2.58 12.30 -3.93
CA SER A 211 3.76 11.45 -3.76
C SER A 211 3.37 9.98 -3.75
N LEU A 212 4.14 9.17 -4.48
CA LEU A 212 4.06 7.71 -4.50
C LEU A 212 5.20 7.13 -3.67
N VAL A 213 4.86 6.33 -2.69
CA VAL A 213 5.83 5.52 -1.93
C VAL A 213 5.80 4.10 -2.48
N LEU A 214 6.95 3.62 -2.95
CA LEU A 214 7.19 2.20 -3.17
C LEU A 214 7.86 1.67 -1.92
N LEU A 215 7.28 0.63 -1.31
CA LEU A 215 7.73 0.04 -0.05
C LEU A 215 8.03 -1.44 -0.27
N ASN A 216 9.14 -1.94 0.26
CA ASN A 216 9.32 -3.36 0.50
C ASN A 216 8.60 -3.72 1.82
N PRO A 217 7.40 -4.31 1.75
CA PRO A 217 6.55 -4.47 2.93
C PRO A 217 7.01 -5.60 3.86
N ASN A 218 8.11 -6.30 3.54
CA ASN A 218 8.76 -7.24 4.46
C ASN A 218 9.57 -6.53 5.56
N PHE A 219 9.88 -5.24 5.36
CA PHE A 219 10.37 -4.38 6.45
C PHE A 219 9.22 -4.01 7.37
N TYR A 220 9.50 -3.99 8.67
CA TYR A 220 8.52 -3.51 9.66
C TYR A 220 8.15 -2.07 9.41
N HIS A 221 6.85 -1.79 9.48
CA HIS A 221 6.33 -0.44 9.29
C HIS A 221 5.02 -0.24 10.06
N ASN A 222 4.71 1.01 10.35
CA ASN A 222 3.46 1.43 10.97
C ASN A 222 2.99 2.74 10.36
N VAL A 223 1.74 3.11 10.60
CA VAL A 223 1.23 4.45 10.31
C VAL A 223 0.89 5.13 11.62
N GLU A 224 1.49 6.30 11.82
CA GLU A 224 1.26 7.11 13.02
C GLU A 224 -0.19 7.58 13.11
N SER A 225 -0.65 7.84 14.34
CA SER A 225 -2.01 8.30 14.58
C SER A 225 -2.28 9.63 13.90
N VAL A 226 -3.38 9.69 13.16
CA VAL A 226 -3.89 10.91 12.55
C VAL A 226 -4.48 11.82 13.63
N ARG A 227 -4.18 13.13 13.55
CA ARG A 227 -4.68 14.14 14.48
C ARG A 227 -5.23 15.33 13.72
N GLY A 228 -6.37 15.85 14.22
CA GLY A 228 -7.10 16.95 13.61
C GLY A 228 -8.26 16.50 12.73
N SER A 229 -8.99 17.44 12.19
CA SER A 229 -10.25 17.21 11.48
C SER A 229 -10.09 16.68 10.06
N LYS A 230 -8.91 16.86 9.47
CA LYS A 230 -8.63 16.48 8.08
C LYS A 230 -8.12 15.04 8.01
N SER A 231 -8.81 14.19 7.26
CA SER A 231 -8.42 12.79 7.08
C SER A 231 -7.16 12.64 6.23
N ARG A 232 -6.38 11.59 6.49
CA ARG A 232 -5.35 11.10 5.57
C ARG A 232 -6.00 10.18 4.54
N VAL A 233 -5.80 10.45 3.26
CA VAL A 233 -6.33 9.62 2.16
C VAL A 233 -5.18 9.08 1.33
N SER A 234 -5.17 7.76 1.13
CA SER A 234 -4.20 7.08 0.27
C SER A 234 -4.87 5.99 -0.56
N ILE A 235 -4.29 5.71 -1.73
CA ILE A 235 -4.66 4.59 -2.59
C ILE A 235 -3.42 3.72 -2.78
N GLY A 236 -3.57 2.40 -2.70
CA GLY A 236 -2.43 1.50 -2.83
C GLY A 236 -2.79 0.11 -3.29
N PHE A 237 -1.75 -0.62 -3.70
CA PHE A 237 -1.79 -2.02 -4.08
C PHE A 237 -0.42 -2.67 -3.86
N PHE A 238 -0.40 -3.99 -3.75
CA PHE A 238 0.82 -4.79 -3.82
C PHE A 238 1.13 -5.15 -5.25
N PHE A 239 2.41 -5.37 -5.55
CA PHE A 239 2.84 -5.88 -6.83
C PHE A 239 4.09 -6.73 -6.68
N ALA A 240 4.30 -7.63 -7.62
CA ALA A 240 5.48 -8.48 -7.68
C ALA A 240 5.76 -8.94 -9.11
N GLU A 241 6.95 -9.52 -9.32
CA GLU A 241 7.30 -10.14 -10.59
C GLU A 241 6.51 -11.43 -10.79
N SER A 242 5.64 -11.44 -11.78
CA SER A 242 4.91 -12.63 -12.22
C SER A 242 5.62 -13.38 -13.35
N SER A 243 6.45 -12.68 -14.13
CA SER A 243 7.35 -13.23 -15.13
C SER A 243 8.57 -12.34 -15.36
N THR A 244 9.47 -12.74 -16.23
CA THR A 244 10.67 -11.95 -16.58
C THR A 244 10.33 -10.55 -17.09
N TYR A 245 9.18 -10.37 -17.74
CA TYR A 245 8.80 -9.10 -18.38
C TYR A 245 7.56 -8.44 -17.76
N GLU A 246 6.97 -9.06 -16.75
CA GLU A 246 5.68 -8.63 -16.23
C GLU A 246 5.67 -8.52 -14.71
N LEU A 247 4.98 -7.49 -14.25
CA LEU A 247 4.57 -7.30 -12.87
C LEU A 247 3.07 -7.55 -12.78
N SER A 248 2.64 -8.27 -11.75
CA SER A 248 1.24 -8.41 -11.40
C SER A 248 0.94 -7.63 -10.12
N CYS A 249 -0.20 -6.91 -10.09
CA CYS A 249 -0.63 -6.17 -8.91
C CYS A 249 -1.95 -6.71 -8.35
N TRP A 250 -2.13 -6.54 -7.02
CA TRP A 250 -3.31 -6.99 -6.27
C TRP A 250 -3.48 -6.23 -4.95
N THR A 251 -4.59 -6.47 -4.25
CA THR A 251 -4.77 -6.07 -2.84
C THR A 251 -5.44 -7.14 -1.99
#